data_cf0e096ef07ad1c0e5c5adeeab35abca
#
_entry.id   cf0e096ef07ad1c0e5c5adeeab35abca
#
_cell.length_a   1.000
_cell.length_b   1.000
_cell.length_c   1.000
_cell.angle_alpha   90.00
_cell.angle_beta   90.00
_cell.angle_gamma   90.00
#
_symmetry.space_group_name_H-M   'P 1'
#
loop_
_entity.id
_entity.type
_entity.pdbx_description
1 polymer ?
#
loop_
_entity_poly.entity_id
_entity_poly.type
_entity_poly.pdbx_seq_one_letter_code
_entity_poly.pdbx_strand_id
1 'polypeptide(L)'
;MRTPPTFAFFLFLLLYPASTRAQEVQVPLDHEGKIEIIDADLEKKLGLFPTYQVFRGARLYQISDTLYVLEITYEATDRTLKARLPLTASAVKDLRDKVGLRVTERSPEATLNHEGRTWMTIGSTTLSLGFYGWAVPVVLEVDDGKIAVALYMLTSGAGFFIPLGMTSSIDVTDAHAILYVYGGTRGIIHGVFLNDLLLGEDATAKGAITFGMLGSIGESIAGFSAGSSMSAGKASALGVYGDFGLGLALGTCSLLEFFDDGQERAVAATVLVGSAGGLIAGDLLTNRQPYTRGDAFILEGAGLLGAYLPIAALDLFDVEAGKTYTAVSMAGSVAGLALAHQSLVRGKDFSTGEGILVQLGTVGGALVGAGIAYLLSSDRGDETLFLTSSAIGALGGFAFTYGQFSKKAEIREAGSSWNLNLFPAGLLTSSFAKRPSGWLSRVPFLSVQYRF
;
A
#
# COMPACT_ATOMS: atom_id res chain seq x y z
N MET A 1 0.25 7.26 44.92
CA MET A 1 -0.29 6.94 43.60
C MET A 1 0.03 8.12 42.67
N ARG A 2 1.06 8.00 41.85
CA ARG A 2 1.46 9.03 40.89
C ARG A 2 0.99 8.52 39.51
N THR A 3 0.07 9.26 38.89
CA THR A 3 -0.40 9.00 37.52
C THR A 3 0.78 9.16 36.54
N PRO A 4 0.97 8.24 35.58
CA PRO A 4 2.06 8.35 34.62
C PRO A 4 1.79 9.47 33.61
N PRO A 5 2.83 10.18 33.14
CA PRO A 5 2.70 11.33 32.22
C PRO A 5 2.34 10.97 30.78
N THR A 6 2.01 9.73 30.48
CA THR A 6 1.77 9.20 29.14
C THR A 6 0.48 9.67 28.47
N PHE A 7 -0.50 10.16 29.24
CA PHE A 7 -1.77 10.62 28.65
C PHE A 7 -1.69 12.03 28.02
N ALA A 8 -0.74 12.86 28.46
CA ALA A 8 -0.60 14.22 27.93
C ALA A 8 0.03 14.28 26.53
N PHE A 9 0.84 13.27 26.14
CA PHE A 9 1.48 13.25 24.82
C PHE A 9 0.52 12.91 23.69
N PHE A 10 -0.46 12.04 23.95
CA PHE A 10 -1.49 11.68 22.96
C PHE A 10 -2.48 12.83 22.71
N LEU A 11 -2.73 13.66 23.73
CA LEU A 11 -3.64 14.82 23.62
C LEU A 11 -3.00 15.98 22.82
N PHE A 12 -1.67 16.08 22.81
CA PHE A 12 -0.96 17.14 22.07
C PHE A 12 -0.93 16.90 20.55
N LEU A 13 -1.00 15.61 20.11
CA LEU A 13 -1.11 15.26 18.70
C LEU A 13 -2.50 15.55 18.10
N LEU A 14 -3.54 15.68 18.93
CA LEU A 14 -4.92 15.98 18.52
C LEU A 14 -5.22 17.50 18.40
N LEU A 15 -4.32 18.36 18.91
CA LEU A 15 -4.55 19.82 18.98
C LEU A 15 -3.83 20.64 17.89
N TYR A 16 -3.26 20.00 16.85
CA TYR A 16 -2.69 20.78 15.75
C TYR A 16 -3.82 21.40 14.90
N PRO A 17 -3.80 22.73 14.67
CA PRO A 17 -4.84 23.39 13.88
C PRO A 17 -4.85 22.80 12.46
N ALA A 18 -5.99 22.24 12.09
CA ALA A 18 -6.26 21.76 10.76
C ALA A 18 -6.20 22.95 9.78
N SER A 19 -5.07 23.13 9.13
CA SER A 19 -5.04 23.93 7.90
C SER A 19 -5.87 23.17 6.87
N THR A 20 -7.07 23.65 6.62
CA THR A 20 -7.94 23.16 5.53
C THR A 20 -7.24 23.42 4.20
N ARG A 21 -6.44 22.46 3.73
CA ARG A 21 -6.01 22.43 2.34
C ARG A 21 -7.05 21.62 1.56
N ALA A 22 -7.40 22.13 0.41
CA ALA A 22 -8.35 21.50 -0.48
C ALA A 22 -7.87 20.08 -0.84
N GLN A 23 -8.75 19.12 -0.63
CA GLN A 23 -8.54 17.72 -1.02
C GLN A 23 -8.70 17.61 -2.54
N GLU A 24 -7.75 16.98 -3.22
CA GLU A 24 -7.95 16.59 -4.62
C GLU A 24 -8.78 15.31 -4.65
N VAL A 25 -10.03 15.43 -5.08
CA VAL A 25 -10.92 14.28 -5.29
C VAL A 25 -11.07 14.08 -6.79
N GLN A 26 -10.76 12.87 -7.28
CA GLN A 26 -11.04 12.55 -8.68
C GLN A 26 -12.55 12.59 -8.91
N VAL A 27 -12.95 13.31 -9.96
CA VAL A 27 -14.35 13.46 -10.33
C VAL A 27 -14.54 13.10 -11.81
N PRO A 28 -15.73 12.63 -12.20
CA PRO A 28 -16.00 12.24 -13.57
C PRO A 28 -15.83 13.39 -14.57
N LEU A 29 -15.40 13.03 -15.77
CA LEU A 29 -15.24 13.93 -16.92
C LEU A 29 -16.53 14.11 -17.73
N ASP A 30 -17.60 13.40 -17.38
CA ASP A 30 -18.94 13.49 -17.99
C ASP A 30 -20.00 13.89 -16.95
N HIS A 31 -21.23 14.19 -17.42
CA HIS A 31 -22.36 14.52 -16.54
C HIS A 31 -23.01 13.28 -15.90
N GLU A 32 -22.87 12.12 -16.52
CA GLU A 32 -23.51 10.89 -16.08
C GLU A 32 -22.66 10.13 -15.01
N GLY A 33 -21.45 10.59 -14.75
CA GLY A 33 -20.57 9.97 -13.79
C GLY A 33 -19.93 8.65 -14.26
N LYS A 34 -19.92 8.42 -15.58
CA LYS A 34 -19.46 7.16 -16.19
C LYS A 34 -18.03 7.21 -16.69
N ILE A 35 -17.51 8.41 -17.00
CA ILE A 35 -16.16 8.59 -17.56
C ILE A 35 -15.26 9.23 -16.52
N GLU A 36 -14.49 8.42 -15.83
CA GLU A 36 -13.51 8.89 -14.85
C GLU A 36 -12.15 9.19 -15.49
N ILE A 37 -11.84 8.51 -16.59
CA ILE A 37 -10.59 8.66 -17.32
C ILE A 37 -10.88 8.66 -18.81
N ILE A 38 -10.28 9.60 -19.54
CA ILE A 38 -10.20 9.55 -20.98
C ILE A 38 -8.85 8.92 -21.32
N ASP A 39 -8.84 7.68 -21.80
CA ASP A 39 -7.64 7.01 -22.28
C ASP A 39 -7.30 7.34 -23.74
N ALA A 40 -6.20 6.77 -24.25
CA ALA A 40 -5.75 7.02 -25.62
C ALA A 40 -6.74 6.55 -26.69
N ASP A 41 -7.49 5.49 -26.42
CA ASP A 41 -8.46 4.94 -27.39
C ASP A 41 -9.77 5.74 -27.39
N LEU A 42 -10.18 6.21 -26.22
CA LEU A 42 -11.33 7.12 -26.10
C LEU A 42 -10.98 8.49 -26.68
N GLU A 43 -9.77 9.02 -26.45
CA GLU A 43 -9.34 10.30 -27.03
C GLU A 43 -9.28 10.26 -28.58
N LYS A 44 -8.82 9.16 -29.19
CA LYS A 44 -8.88 8.97 -30.64
C LYS A 44 -10.31 9.09 -31.18
N LYS A 45 -11.30 8.68 -30.37
CA LYS A 45 -12.71 8.79 -30.70
C LYS A 45 -13.25 10.19 -30.43
N LEU A 46 -12.87 10.80 -29.31
CA LEU A 46 -13.41 12.09 -28.87
C LEU A 46 -12.70 13.29 -29.51
N GLY A 47 -11.37 13.21 -29.70
CA GLY A 47 -10.54 14.30 -30.26
C GLY A 47 -10.61 15.57 -29.42
N LEU A 48 -10.54 15.45 -28.10
CA LEU A 48 -10.67 16.56 -27.16
C LEU A 48 -9.34 17.26 -26.90
N PHE A 49 -8.22 16.52 -27.01
CA PHE A 49 -6.88 16.97 -26.66
C PHE A 49 -5.89 16.87 -27.83
N PRO A 50 -6.20 17.41 -29.03
CA PRO A 50 -5.39 17.21 -30.24
C PRO A 50 -3.97 17.82 -30.16
N THR A 51 -3.75 18.70 -29.20
CA THR A 51 -2.45 19.36 -28.97
C THR A 51 -1.42 18.39 -28.37
N TYR A 52 -1.86 17.30 -27.72
CA TYR A 52 -0.97 16.35 -27.05
C TYR A 52 -0.69 15.17 -27.97
N GLN A 53 0.49 15.20 -28.63
CA GLN A 53 0.98 14.06 -29.42
C GLN A 53 1.21 12.87 -28.47
N VAL A 54 0.79 11.66 -28.89
CA VAL A 54 0.90 10.44 -28.07
C VAL A 54 0.21 10.60 -26.68
N PHE A 55 -1.04 11.03 -26.72
CA PHE A 55 -1.90 11.11 -25.53
C PHE A 55 -2.02 9.73 -24.85
N ARG A 56 -1.94 9.69 -23.51
CA ARG A 56 -2.03 8.48 -22.68
C ARG A 56 -3.26 8.47 -21.79
N GLY A 57 -3.68 9.63 -21.30
CA GLY A 57 -4.88 9.73 -20.47
C GLY A 57 -5.13 11.12 -19.92
N ALA A 58 -6.40 11.42 -19.58
CA ALA A 58 -6.79 12.61 -18.84
C ALA A 58 -7.68 12.25 -17.66
N ARG A 59 -7.46 12.93 -16.52
CA ARG A 59 -8.23 12.79 -15.28
C ARG A 59 -8.58 14.16 -14.76
N LEU A 60 -9.76 14.28 -14.15
CA LEU A 60 -10.23 15.52 -13.53
C LEU A 60 -10.23 15.39 -12.02
N TYR A 61 -9.64 16.33 -11.33
CA TYR A 61 -9.62 16.42 -9.88
C TYR A 61 -10.32 17.68 -9.41
N GLN A 62 -11.12 17.55 -8.36
CA GLN A 62 -11.71 18.69 -7.65
C GLN A 62 -10.82 19.03 -6.44
N ILE A 63 -10.42 20.30 -6.35
CA ILE A 63 -9.62 20.83 -5.24
C ILE A 63 -10.51 21.58 -4.25
N SER A 64 -11.52 22.29 -4.77
CA SER A 64 -12.52 23.00 -3.98
C SER A 64 -13.82 23.09 -4.79
N ASP A 65 -14.88 23.66 -4.21
CA ASP A 65 -16.17 23.83 -4.89
C ASP A 65 -16.09 24.62 -6.21
N THR A 66 -15.05 25.44 -6.38
CA THR A 66 -14.88 26.29 -7.56
C THR A 66 -13.63 26.01 -8.38
N LEU A 67 -12.71 25.19 -7.87
CA LEU A 67 -11.43 24.95 -8.50
C LEU A 67 -11.22 23.45 -8.78
N TYR A 68 -10.89 23.17 -10.03
CA TYR A 68 -10.59 21.83 -10.53
C TYR A 68 -9.23 21.80 -11.20
N VAL A 69 -8.64 20.61 -11.32
CA VAL A 69 -7.40 20.37 -12.09
C VAL A 69 -7.65 19.23 -13.06
N LEU A 70 -7.43 19.50 -14.33
CA LEU A 70 -7.36 18.48 -15.38
C LEU A 70 -5.91 18.03 -15.53
N GLU A 71 -5.64 16.79 -15.18
CA GLU A 71 -4.34 16.16 -15.37
C GLU A 71 -4.34 15.40 -16.70
N ILE A 72 -3.46 15.77 -17.61
CA ILE A 72 -3.28 15.13 -18.92
C ILE A 72 -1.92 14.46 -18.94
N THR A 73 -1.92 13.16 -19.21
CA THR A 73 -0.70 12.35 -19.38
C THR A 73 -0.45 12.10 -20.86
N TYR A 74 0.73 12.43 -21.37
CA TYR A 74 1.11 12.28 -22.77
C TYR A 74 2.60 11.96 -22.91
N GLU A 75 3.02 11.49 -24.08
CA GLU A 75 4.43 11.27 -24.37
C GLU A 75 4.96 12.36 -25.30
N ALA A 76 6.13 12.88 -24.95
CA ALA A 76 6.90 13.78 -25.81
C ALA A 76 8.39 13.45 -25.67
N THR A 77 9.08 13.34 -26.80
CA THR A 77 10.54 13.06 -26.85
C THR A 77 10.91 11.82 -26.01
N ASP A 78 10.19 10.71 -26.19
CA ASP A 78 10.34 9.43 -25.44
C ASP A 78 10.17 9.54 -23.92
N ARG A 79 9.45 10.54 -23.44
CA ARG A 79 9.14 10.73 -22.03
C ARG A 79 7.65 10.87 -21.82
N THR A 80 7.13 10.24 -20.76
CA THR A 80 5.76 10.47 -20.29
C THR A 80 5.74 11.76 -19.48
N LEU A 81 4.96 12.71 -19.91
CA LEU A 81 4.76 14.01 -19.27
C LEU A 81 3.34 14.12 -18.72
N LYS A 82 3.18 14.88 -17.64
CA LYS A 82 1.88 15.24 -17.08
C LYS A 82 1.70 16.75 -17.16
N ALA A 83 0.65 17.19 -17.83
CA ALA A 83 0.21 18.59 -17.80
C ALA A 83 -0.95 18.70 -16.81
N ARG A 84 -0.84 19.64 -15.86
CA ARG A 84 -1.91 19.94 -14.89
C ARG A 84 -2.50 21.31 -15.21
N LEU A 85 -3.72 21.32 -15.65
CA LEU A 85 -4.44 22.53 -16.08
C LEU A 85 -5.49 22.91 -15.03
N PRO A 86 -5.35 24.05 -14.34
CA PRO A 86 -6.40 24.53 -13.45
C PRO A 86 -7.63 24.94 -14.25
N LEU A 87 -8.79 24.43 -13.82
CA LEU A 87 -10.08 24.72 -14.44
C LEU A 87 -11.03 25.35 -13.44
N THR A 88 -11.82 26.30 -13.88
CA THR A 88 -12.97 26.82 -13.13
C THR A 88 -14.16 25.88 -13.26
N ALA A 89 -15.14 25.99 -12.36
CA ALA A 89 -16.37 25.19 -12.43
C ALA A 89 -17.09 25.35 -13.78
N SER A 90 -17.05 26.54 -14.40
CA SER A 90 -17.61 26.78 -15.74
C SER A 90 -16.85 26.03 -16.83
N ALA A 91 -15.52 26.05 -16.78
CA ALA A 91 -14.68 25.32 -17.73
C ALA A 91 -14.85 23.79 -17.62
N VAL A 92 -15.09 23.28 -16.40
CA VAL A 92 -15.41 21.87 -16.17
C VAL A 92 -16.78 21.52 -16.76
N LYS A 93 -17.77 22.40 -16.59
CA LYS A 93 -19.08 22.21 -17.23
C LYS A 93 -18.94 22.14 -18.75
N ASP A 94 -18.24 23.10 -19.37
CA ASP A 94 -17.98 23.12 -20.82
C ASP A 94 -17.21 21.86 -21.29
N LEU A 95 -16.27 21.36 -20.48
CA LEU A 95 -15.57 20.11 -20.77
C LEU A 95 -16.54 18.93 -20.75
N ARG A 96 -17.37 18.82 -19.71
CA ARG A 96 -18.36 17.74 -19.57
C ARG A 96 -19.41 17.79 -20.69
N ASP A 97 -19.86 18.98 -21.07
CA ASP A 97 -20.75 19.17 -22.20
C ASP A 97 -20.11 18.69 -23.52
N LYS A 98 -18.85 19.03 -23.76
CA LYS A 98 -18.10 18.55 -24.93
C LYS A 98 -17.90 17.04 -24.92
N VAL A 99 -17.55 16.46 -23.77
CA VAL A 99 -17.45 15.00 -23.60
C VAL A 99 -18.79 14.35 -23.92
N GLY A 100 -19.89 14.83 -23.31
CA GLY A 100 -21.23 14.29 -23.49
C GLY A 100 -21.69 14.35 -24.95
N LEU A 101 -21.52 15.50 -25.62
CA LEU A 101 -21.88 15.67 -27.03
C LEU A 101 -21.16 14.69 -27.94
N ARG A 102 -19.83 14.54 -27.77
CA ARG A 102 -19.04 13.66 -28.62
C ARG A 102 -19.23 12.17 -28.33
N VAL A 103 -19.55 11.84 -27.07
CA VAL A 103 -19.96 10.48 -26.68
C VAL A 103 -21.29 10.11 -27.30
N THR A 104 -22.27 11.02 -27.28
CA THR A 104 -23.62 10.79 -27.86
C THR A 104 -23.57 10.68 -29.40
N GLU A 105 -22.72 11.49 -30.06
CA GLU A 105 -22.56 11.46 -31.52
C GLU A 105 -21.95 10.16 -32.04
N ARG A 106 -21.18 9.42 -31.23
CA ARG A 106 -20.38 8.24 -31.69
C ARG A 106 -20.66 6.95 -30.95
N SER A 107 -21.69 6.93 -30.06
CA SER A 107 -22.04 5.73 -29.25
C SER A 107 -20.84 4.87 -28.84
N PRO A 108 -20.05 5.24 -27.83
CA PRO A 108 -19.01 4.42 -27.35
C PRO A 108 -19.50 3.51 -26.24
N GLU A 109 -19.16 2.27 -26.30
CA GLU A 109 -19.05 1.48 -25.06
C GLU A 109 -18.08 2.24 -24.15
N ALA A 110 -18.54 2.62 -22.97
CA ALA A 110 -17.68 3.24 -21.94
C ALA A 110 -16.48 2.32 -21.73
N THR A 111 -15.26 2.80 -22.02
CA THR A 111 -14.08 1.98 -21.84
C THR A 111 -13.84 1.83 -20.34
N LEU A 112 -14.11 0.64 -19.83
CA LEU A 112 -13.92 0.29 -18.43
C LEU A 112 -12.45 0.48 -18.04
N ASN A 113 -12.22 1.05 -16.86
CA ASN A 113 -10.88 1.11 -16.29
C ASN A 113 -10.49 -0.25 -15.72
N HIS A 114 -9.48 -0.88 -16.29
CA HIS A 114 -8.98 -2.18 -15.87
C HIS A 114 -7.52 -2.13 -15.38
N GLU A 115 -6.98 -0.96 -15.03
CA GLU A 115 -5.58 -0.81 -14.59
C GLU A 115 -5.26 -1.70 -13.37
N GLY A 116 -6.16 -1.77 -12.40
CA GLY A 116 -5.99 -2.57 -11.19
C GLY A 116 -6.35 -4.05 -11.32
N ARG A 117 -7.04 -4.46 -12.41
CA ARG A 117 -7.59 -5.81 -12.55
C ARG A 117 -6.53 -6.91 -12.44
N THR A 118 -5.37 -6.70 -13.05
CA THR A 118 -4.26 -7.67 -12.99
C THR A 118 -3.76 -7.86 -11.56
N TRP A 119 -3.54 -6.77 -10.83
CA TRP A 119 -3.08 -6.81 -9.45
C TRP A 119 -4.10 -7.41 -8.50
N MET A 120 -5.38 -7.10 -8.68
CA MET A 120 -6.46 -7.71 -7.92
C MET A 120 -6.53 -9.23 -8.16
N THR A 121 -6.40 -9.67 -9.41
CA THR A 121 -6.39 -11.10 -9.76
C THR A 121 -5.19 -11.82 -9.17
N ILE A 122 -3.99 -11.23 -9.25
CA ILE A 122 -2.77 -11.78 -8.63
C ILE A 122 -2.95 -11.87 -7.11
N GLY A 123 -3.43 -10.81 -6.46
CA GLY A 123 -3.64 -10.78 -5.03
C GLY A 123 -4.65 -11.82 -4.56
N SER A 124 -5.79 -11.95 -5.25
CA SER A 124 -6.80 -12.97 -4.95
C SER A 124 -6.28 -14.40 -5.14
N THR A 125 -5.51 -14.62 -6.22
CA THR A 125 -4.88 -15.93 -6.48
C THR A 125 -3.88 -16.26 -5.36
N THR A 126 -3.07 -15.30 -4.96
CA THR A 126 -2.11 -15.48 -3.86
C THR A 126 -2.79 -15.78 -2.54
N LEU A 127 -3.87 -15.06 -2.19
CA LEU A 127 -4.69 -15.33 -1.02
C LEU A 127 -5.31 -16.73 -1.08
N SER A 128 -5.77 -17.15 -2.26
CA SER A 128 -6.38 -18.47 -2.42
C SER A 128 -5.37 -19.60 -2.30
N LEU A 129 -4.19 -19.45 -2.88
CA LEU A 129 -3.10 -20.43 -2.75
C LEU A 129 -2.54 -20.47 -1.31
N GLY A 130 -2.35 -19.31 -0.69
CA GLY A 130 -1.70 -19.20 0.61
C GLY A 130 -2.62 -19.42 1.79
N PHE A 131 -3.92 -19.17 1.65
CA PHE A 131 -4.87 -19.25 2.75
C PHE A 131 -6.13 -20.05 2.42
N TYR A 132 -6.99 -19.62 1.50
CA TYR A 132 -8.29 -20.24 1.28
C TYR A 132 -8.19 -21.71 0.84
N GLY A 133 -7.16 -22.06 0.07
CA GLY A 133 -6.96 -23.42 -0.45
C GLY A 133 -6.92 -24.45 0.67
N TRP A 134 -6.15 -24.21 1.72
CA TRP A 134 -6.06 -25.13 2.86
C TRP A 134 -7.11 -24.83 3.94
N ALA A 135 -7.57 -23.59 4.09
CA ALA A 135 -8.54 -23.22 5.11
C ALA A 135 -9.90 -23.87 4.85
N VAL A 136 -10.35 -23.95 3.59
CA VAL A 136 -11.63 -24.56 3.22
C VAL A 136 -11.75 -26.02 3.65
N PRO A 137 -10.84 -26.94 3.28
CA PRO A 137 -10.93 -28.33 3.76
C PRO A 137 -10.84 -28.46 5.29
N VAL A 138 -10.07 -27.60 5.96
CA VAL A 138 -9.98 -27.58 7.44
C VAL A 138 -11.31 -27.18 8.06
N VAL A 139 -11.94 -26.11 7.59
CA VAL A 139 -13.23 -25.63 8.11
C VAL A 139 -14.35 -26.64 7.87
N LEU A 140 -14.29 -27.36 6.72
CA LEU A 140 -15.24 -28.40 6.36
C LEU A 140 -14.96 -29.77 7.02
N GLU A 141 -13.88 -29.88 7.84
CA GLU A 141 -13.47 -31.10 8.54
C GLU A 141 -13.32 -32.30 7.57
N VAL A 142 -12.63 -32.05 6.45
CA VAL A 142 -12.44 -33.09 5.43
C VAL A 142 -11.29 -34.03 5.83
N ASP A 143 -11.61 -35.25 6.22
CA ASP A 143 -10.63 -36.28 6.62
C ASP A 143 -10.01 -37.02 5.44
N ASP A 144 -10.71 -37.12 4.30
CA ASP A 144 -10.18 -37.76 3.10
C ASP A 144 -9.14 -36.89 2.41
N GLY A 145 -7.89 -37.36 2.38
CA GLY A 145 -6.78 -36.62 1.80
C GLY A 145 -6.94 -36.31 0.31
N LYS A 146 -7.63 -37.15 -0.49
CA LYS A 146 -7.88 -36.86 -1.90
C LYS A 146 -8.90 -35.74 -2.06
N ILE A 147 -9.96 -35.75 -1.25
CA ILE A 147 -10.97 -34.70 -1.24
C ILE A 147 -10.36 -33.39 -0.76
N ALA A 148 -9.54 -33.42 0.30
CA ALA A 148 -8.85 -32.24 0.81
C ALA A 148 -7.94 -31.58 -0.27
N VAL A 149 -7.15 -32.39 -0.98
CA VAL A 149 -6.30 -31.91 -2.08
C VAL A 149 -7.14 -31.37 -3.23
N ALA A 150 -8.23 -32.04 -3.60
CA ALA A 150 -9.13 -31.58 -4.65
C ALA A 150 -9.77 -30.23 -4.28
N LEU A 151 -10.24 -30.06 -3.05
CA LEU A 151 -10.78 -28.79 -2.53
C LEU A 151 -9.72 -27.68 -2.53
N TYR A 152 -8.49 -27.99 -2.08
CA TYR A 152 -7.38 -27.05 -2.17
C TYR A 152 -7.18 -26.55 -3.61
N MET A 153 -7.11 -27.46 -4.59
CA MET A 153 -6.89 -27.09 -6.00
C MET A 153 -8.06 -26.28 -6.57
N LEU A 154 -9.30 -26.70 -6.27
CA LEU A 154 -10.50 -26.01 -6.73
C LEU A 154 -10.62 -24.60 -6.14
N THR A 155 -10.41 -24.46 -4.83
CA THR A 155 -10.46 -23.16 -4.14
C THR A 155 -9.33 -22.25 -4.63
N SER A 156 -8.13 -22.78 -4.79
CA SER A 156 -6.98 -22.03 -5.30
C SER A 156 -7.23 -21.56 -6.75
N GLY A 157 -7.77 -22.42 -7.60
CA GLY A 157 -8.16 -22.06 -8.96
C GLY A 157 -9.30 -21.05 -9.01
N ALA A 158 -10.31 -21.19 -8.14
CA ALA A 158 -11.41 -20.24 -8.02
C ALA A 158 -10.92 -18.83 -7.71
N GLY A 159 -9.87 -18.70 -6.89
CA GLY A 159 -9.24 -17.40 -6.58
C GLY A 159 -8.67 -16.66 -7.79
N PHE A 160 -8.40 -17.34 -8.88
CA PHE A 160 -8.04 -16.72 -10.17
C PHE A 160 -9.28 -16.39 -11.02
N PHE A 161 -10.16 -17.38 -11.22
CA PHE A 161 -11.26 -17.25 -12.18
C PHE A 161 -12.39 -16.34 -11.69
N ILE A 162 -12.71 -16.38 -10.40
CA ILE A 162 -13.82 -15.58 -9.85
C ILE A 162 -13.56 -14.06 -9.99
N PRO A 163 -12.44 -13.50 -9.49
CA PRO A 163 -12.20 -12.07 -9.66
C PRO A 163 -12.06 -11.67 -11.12
N LEU A 164 -11.41 -12.50 -11.93
CA LEU A 164 -11.26 -12.26 -13.37
C LEU A 164 -12.61 -12.17 -14.07
N GLY A 165 -13.55 -13.06 -13.75
CA GLY A 165 -14.91 -13.05 -14.30
C GLY A 165 -15.73 -11.86 -13.80
N MET A 166 -15.75 -11.62 -12.48
CA MET A 166 -16.53 -10.56 -11.87
C MET A 166 -16.10 -9.15 -12.30
N THR A 167 -14.81 -8.98 -12.59
CA THR A 167 -14.23 -7.68 -12.99
C THR A 167 -14.24 -7.43 -14.49
N SER A 168 -14.85 -8.31 -15.28
CA SER A 168 -14.90 -8.16 -16.74
C SER A 168 -15.76 -6.99 -17.22
N SER A 169 -16.76 -6.60 -16.44
CA SER A 169 -17.77 -5.58 -16.78
C SER A 169 -17.85 -4.41 -15.81
N ILE A 170 -16.87 -4.25 -14.93
CA ILE A 170 -16.82 -3.17 -13.96
C ILE A 170 -15.44 -2.50 -13.96
N ASP A 171 -15.39 -1.24 -13.52
CA ASP A 171 -14.14 -0.51 -13.35
C ASP A 171 -13.32 -1.10 -12.18
N VAL A 172 -12.04 -1.34 -12.45
CA VAL A 172 -11.07 -1.80 -11.45
C VAL A 172 -9.83 -0.93 -11.55
N THR A 173 -9.81 0.14 -10.76
CA THR A 173 -8.64 1.03 -10.64
C THR A 173 -7.56 0.36 -9.76
N ASP A 174 -6.34 0.91 -9.77
CA ASP A 174 -5.29 0.48 -8.85
C ASP A 174 -5.71 0.61 -7.38
N ALA A 175 -6.51 1.65 -7.02
CA ALA A 175 -7.00 1.82 -5.65
C ALA A 175 -7.93 0.67 -5.22
N HIS A 176 -8.82 0.21 -6.12
CA HIS A 176 -9.64 -0.97 -5.88
C HIS A 176 -8.78 -2.19 -5.57
N ALA A 177 -7.75 -2.43 -6.40
CA ALA A 177 -6.87 -3.58 -6.23
C ALA A 177 -6.06 -3.53 -4.92
N ILE A 178 -5.51 -2.35 -4.59
CA ILE A 178 -4.72 -2.13 -3.38
C ILE A 178 -5.56 -2.41 -2.13
N LEU A 179 -6.74 -1.79 -2.03
CA LEU A 179 -7.59 -1.95 -0.85
C LEU A 179 -8.27 -3.32 -0.78
N TYR A 180 -8.57 -3.94 -1.93
CA TYR A 180 -9.03 -5.33 -1.98
C TYR A 180 -8.00 -6.29 -1.37
N VAL A 181 -6.74 -6.19 -1.81
CA VAL A 181 -5.66 -7.06 -1.31
C VAL A 181 -5.31 -6.72 0.14
N TYR A 182 -5.31 -5.44 0.50
CA TYR A 182 -5.12 -5.00 1.88
C TYR A 182 -6.18 -5.61 2.80
N GLY A 183 -7.46 -5.42 2.49
CA GLY A 183 -8.55 -5.99 3.26
C GLY A 183 -8.49 -7.52 3.30
N GLY A 184 -8.19 -8.16 2.17
CA GLY A 184 -8.05 -9.62 2.10
C GLY A 184 -6.97 -10.18 3.03
N THR A 185 -5.84 -9.52 3.12
CA THR A 185 -4.73 -9.97 3.96
C THR A 185 -4.92 -9.61 5.44
N ARG A 186 -5.35 -8.38 5.74
CA ARG A 186 -5.54 -7.92 7.13
C ARG A 186 -6.83 -8.46 7.71
N GLY A 187 -7.86 -8.65 6.90
CA GLY A 187 -9.11 -9.28 7.31
C GLY A 187 -8.94 -10.70 7.85
N ILE A 188 -7.91 -11.46 7.43
CA ILE A 188 -7.56 -12.74 8.07
C ILE A 188 -7.20 -12.47 9.54
N ILE A 189 -6.31 -11.52 9.79
CA ILE A 189 -5.84 -11.17 11.14
C ILE A 189 -6.99 -10.62 11.98
N HIS A 190 -7.75 -9.69 11.45
CA HIS A 190 -8.89 -9.08 12.15
C HIS A 190 -9.98 -10.11 12.43
N GLY A 191 -10.23 -11.05 11.52
CA GLY A 191 -11.16 -12.15 11.73
C GLY A 191 -10.74 -13.07 12.86
N VAL A 192 -9.45 -13.45 12.94
CA VAL A 192 -8.92 -14.24 14.05
C VAL A 192 -9.13 -13.52 15.38
N PHE A 193 -8.74 -12.24 15.47
CA PHE A 193 -8.97 -11.47 16.69
C PHE A 193 -10.46 -11.24 16.99
N LEU A 194 -11.32 -11.16 15.99
CA LEU A 194 -12.75 -11.09 16.20
C LEU A 194 -13.32 -12.39 16.79
N ASN A 195 -12.80 -13.56 16.38
CA ASN A 195 -13.11 -14.83 17.02
C ASN A 195 -12.76 -14.81 18.51
N ASP A 196 -11.55 -14.37 18.85
CA ASP A 196 -11.07 -14.32 20.23
C ASP A 196 -11.85 -13.28 21.07
N LEU A 197 -12.20 -12.14 20.47
CA LEU A 197 -13.01 -11.11 21.12
C LEU A 197 -14.41 -11.63 21.50
N LEU A 198 -15.04 -12.36 20.58
CA LEU A 198 -16.42 -12.85 20.76
C LEU A 198 -16.49 -14.09 21.64
N LEU A 199 -15.58 -15.04 21.46
CA LEU A 199 -15.62 -16.34 22.10
C LEU A 199 -14.69 -16.42 23.33
N GLY A 200 -13.58 -15.70 23.37
CA GLY A 200 -12.62 -15.73 24.48
C GLY A 200 -12.09 -17.15 24.72
N GLU A 201 -12.24 -17.67 25.91
CA GLU A 201 -11.79 -19.03 26.30
C GLU A 201 -12.45 -20.15 25.46
N ASP A 202 -13.63 -19.91 24.89
CA ASP A 202 -14.31 -20.85 24.00
C ASP A 202 -13.81 -20.76 22.52
N ALA A 203 -12.85 -19.91 22.25
CA ALA A 203 -12.28 -19.76 20.92
C ALA A 203 -11.54 -21.05 20.49
N THR A 204 -11.81 -21.48 19.25
CA THR A 204 -11.19 -22.68 18.69
C THR A 204 -10.36 -22.34 17.46
N ALA A 205 -9.35 -23.16 17.14
CA ALA A 205 -8.55 -22.98 15.93
C ALA A 205 -9.42 -23.01 14.66
N LYS A 206 -10.44 -23.87 14.60
CA LYS A 206 -11.40 -23.89 13.50
C LYS A 206 -12.23 -22.60 13.44
N GLY A 207 -12.65 -22.09 14.58
CA GLY A 207 -13.33 -20.80 14.69
C GLY A 207 -12.45 -19.67 14.17
N ALA A 208 -11.21 -19.60 14.61
CA ALA A 208 -10.23 -18.61 14.16
C ALA A 208 -10.02 -18.63 12.63
N ILE A 209 -9.87 -19.82 12.03
CA ILE A 209 -9.76 -19.96 10.57
C ILE A 209 -11.06 -19.51 9.88
N THR A 210 -12.23 -19.88 10.41
CA THR A 210 -13.53 -19.51 9.84
C THR A 210 -13.72 -17.98 9.87
N PHE A 211 -13.50 -17.36 11.02
CA PHE A 211 -13.60 -15.91 11.17
C PHE A 211 -12.52 -15.19 10.33
N GLY A 212 -11.30 -15.76 10.23
CA GLY A 212 -10.26 -15.26 9.33
C GLY A 212 -10.69 -15.25 7.87
N MET A 213 -11.36 -16.32 7.39
CA MET A 213 -11.91 -16.36 6.04
C MET A 213 -13.02 -15.32 5.84
N LEU A 214 -13.96 -15.22 6.77
CA LEU A 214 -15.06 -14.25 6.69
C LEU A 214 -14.55 -12.82 6.76
N GLY A 215 -13.60 -12.53 7.64
CA GLY A 215 -12.94 -11.24 7.77
C GLY A 215 -12.20 -10.87 6.47
N SER A 216 -11.42 -11.80 5.93
CA SER A 216 -10.69 -11.61 4.67
C SER A 216 -11.63 -11.28 3.50
N ILE A 217 -12.70 -12.04 3.32
CA ILE A 217 -13.68 -11.80 2.25
C ILE A 217 -14.42 -10.47 2.50
N GLY A 218 -14.90 -10.24 3.72
CA GLY A 218 -15.64 -9.02 4.07
C GLY A 218 -14.82 -7.77 3.88
N GLU A 219 -13.57 -7.75 4.36
CA GLU A 219 -12.69 -6.60 4.21
C GLU A 219 -12.16 -6.43 2.79
N SER A 220 -12.00 -7.52 2.00
CA SER A 220 -11.71 -7.40 0.57
C SER A 220 -12.83 -6.67 -0.17
N ILE A 221 -14.08 -7.02 0.10
CA ILE A 221 -15.25 -6.37 -0.52
C ILE A 221 -15.36 -4.93 -0.05
N ALA A 222 -15.20 -4.66 1.23
CA ALA A 222 -15.23 -3.32 1.79
C ALA A 222 -14.10 -2.44 1.21
N GLY A 223 -12.87 -2.98 1.13
CA GLY A 223 -11.73 -2.32 0.54
C GLY A 223 -11.91 -2.03 -0.95
N PHE A 224 -12.43 -3.01 -1.71
CA PHE A 224 -12.79 -2.79 -3.10
C PHE A 224 -13.77 -1.62 -3.24
N SER A 225 -14.85 -1.62 -2.46
CA SER A 225 -15.86 -0.56 -2.51
C SER A 225 -15.29 0.81 -2.13
N ALA A 226 -14.43 0.88 -1.12
CA ALA A 226 -13.76 2.12 -0.71
C ALA A 226 -12.79 2.65 -1.78
N GLY A 227 -12.17 1.76 -2.56
CA GLY A 227 -11.25 2.11 -3.65
C GLY A 227 -11.88 2.96 -4.74
N SER A 228 -13.21 2.90 -4.91
CA SER A 228 -13.94 3.68 -5.94
C SER A 228 -13.79 5.19 -5.80
N SER A 229 -13.54 5.69 -4.59
CA SER A 229 -13.46 7.14 -4.28
C SER A 229 -12.03 7.60 -3.97
N MET A 230 -11.01 6.78 -4.24
CA MET A 230 -9.64 7.05 -3.82
C MET A 230 -8.64 6.99 -4.98
N SER A 231 -7.56 7.77 -4.87
CA SER A 231 -6.37 7.57 -5.70
C SER A 231 -5.58 6.34 -5.22
N ALA A 232 -4.81 5.74 -6.10
CA ALA A 232 -3.91 4.63 -5.74
C ALA A 232 -2.91 5.02 -4.64
N GLY A 233 -2.43 6.26 -4.65
CA GLY A 233 -1.54 6.78 -3.61
C GLY A 233 -2.21 6.91 -2.25
N LYS A 234 -3.44 7.45 -2.21
CA LYS A 234 -4.23 7.51 -0.99
C LYS A 234 -4.51 6.10 -0.44
N ALA A 235 -4.94 5.17 -1.29
CA ALA A 235 -5.20 3.80 -0.92
C ALA A 235 -3.95 3.11 -0.32
N SER A 236 -2.77 3.31 -0.94
CA SER A 236 -1.51 2.77 -0.42
C SER A 236 -1.13 3.38 0.92
N ALA A 237 -1.20 4.70 1.05
CA ALA A 237 -0.86 5.38 2.31
C ALA A 237 -1.82 5.01 3.44
N LEU A 238 -3.11 4.84 3.13
CA LEU A 238 -4.11 4.36 4.08
C LEU A 238 -3.74 2.98 4.64
N GLY A 239 -3.31 2.07 3.77
CA GLY A 239 -2.82 0.76 4.18
C GLY A 239 -1.62 0.85 5.12
N VAL A 240 -0.65 1.71 4.82
CA VAL A 240 0.52 1.94 5.69
C VAL A 240 0.08 2.40 7.08
N TYR A 241 -0.79 3.39 7.19
CA TYR A 241 -1.29 3.84 8.50
C TYR A 241 -2.05 2.74 9.24
N GLY A 242 -2.83 1.92 8.54
CA GLY A 242 -3.51 0.76 9.14
C GLY A 242 -2.53 -0.26 9.71
N ASP A 243 -1.47 -0.59 8.96
CA ASP A 243 -0.42 -1.51 9.40
C ASP A 243 0.34 -0.99 10.61
N PHE A 244 0.68 0.30 10.64
CA PHE A 244 1.29 0.90 11.82
C PHE A 244 0.32 0.97 13.00
N GLY A 245 -0.98 1.20 12.77
CA GLY A 245 -2.02 1.11 13.79
C GLY A 245 -2.10 -0.28 14.44
N LEU A 246 -2.04 -1.33 13.60
CA LEU A 246 -1.94 -2.73 14.05
C LEU A 246 -0.67 -2.98 14.87
N GLY A 247 0.49 -2.54 14.36
CA GLY A 247 1.78 -2.69 15.04
C GLY A 247 1.82 -1.96 16.39
N LEU A 248 1.31 -0.74 16.47
CA LEU A 248 1.20 0.03 17.72
C LEU A 248 0.25 -0.65 18.71
N ALA A 249 -0.84 -1.27 18.24
CA ALA A 249 -1.74 -2.03 19.09
C ALA A 249 -1.05 -3.26 19.70
N LEU A 250 -0.31 -4.04 18.90
CA LEU A 250 0.47 -5.16 19.40
C LEU A 250 1.55 -4.72 20.40
N GLY A 251 2.24 -3.60 20.13
CA GLY A 251 3.17 -2.99 21.06
C GLY A 251 2.49 -2.57 22.38
N THR A 252 1.27 -2.04 22.30
CA THR A 252 0.46 -1.70 23.47
C THR A 252 0.11 -2.94 24.28
N CYS A 253 -0.29 -4.04 23.65
CA CYS A 253 -0.53 -5.31 24.32
C CYS A 253 0.72 -5.81 25.06
N SER A 254 1.89 -5.69 24.44
CA SER A 254 3.17 -6.05 25.07
C SER A 254 3.49 -5.18 26.29
N LEU A 255 3.30 -3.85 26.19
CA LEU A 255 3.55 -2.94 27.31
C LEU A 255 2.60 -3.16 28.50
N LEU A 256 1.35 -3.52 28.22
CA LEU A 256 0.31 -3.77 29.21
C LEU A 256 0.26 -5.23 29.70
N GLU A 257 1.15 -6.09 29.17
CA GLU A 257 1.22 -7.52 29.50
C GLU A 257 -0.08 -8.28 29.16
N PHE A 258 -0.78 -7.85 28.09
CA PHE A 258 -2.02 -8.51 27.66
C PHE A 258 -1.80 -9.87 26.98
N PHE A 259 -0.54 -10.24 26.70
CA PHE A 259 -0.21 -11.57 26.19
C PHE A 259 -0.14 -12.65 27.28
N ASP A 260 -0.33 -12.27 28.55
CA ASP A 260 -0.46 -13.23 29.63
C ASP A 260 -1.79 -14.00 29.56
N ASP A 261 -1.82 -15.20 30.12
CA ASP A 261 -2.98 -16.10 30.05
C ASP A 261 -4.29 -15.43 30.51
N GLY A 262 -5.36 -15.68 29.78
CA GLY A 262 -6.71 -15.21 30.08
C GLY A 262 -7.02 -13.77 29.62
N GLN A 263 -6.16 -13.14 28.81
CA GLN A 263 -6.36 -11.79 28.30
C GLN A 263 -6.61 -11.70 26.79
N GLU A 264 -7.01 -12.81 26.15
CA GLU A 264 -7.23 -12.91 24.71
C GLU A 264 -8.19 -11.83 24.19
N ARG A 265 -9.26 -11.56 24.95
CA ARG A 265 -10.23 -10.49 24.60
C ARG A 265 -9.62 -9.10 24.66
N ALA A 266 -8.72 -8.85 25.62
CA ALA A 266 -8.04 -7.56 25.73
C ALA A 266 -7.06 -7.35 24.55
N VAL A 267 -6.30 -8.38 24.18
CA VAL A 267 -5.46 -8.39 22.98
C VAL A 267 -6.31 -8.12 21.75
N ALA A 268 -7.37 -8.90 21.56
CA ALA A 268 -8.25 -8.81 20.40
C ALA A 268 -8.89 -7.42 20.27
N ALA A 269 -9.44 -6.88 21.34
CA ALA A 269 -10.02 -5.54 21.36
C ALA A 269 -8.98 -4.47 21.01
N THR A 270 -7.79 -4.55 21.62
CA THR A 270 -6.71 -3.58 21.41
C THR A 270 -6.26 -3.60 19.95
N VAL A 271 -6.07 -4.77 19.36
CA VAL A 271 -5.63 -4.94 17.97
C VAL A 271 -6.68 -4.41 16.99
N LEU A 272 -7.94 -4.77 17.16
CA LEU A 272 -9.02 -4.30 16.29
C LEU A 272 -9.22 -2.78 16.37
N VAL A 273 -9.20 -2.21 17.58
CA VAL A 273 -9.30 -0.76 17.79
C VAL A 273 -8.08 -0.04 17.23
N GLY A 274 -6.87 -0.56 17.45
CA GLY A 274 -5.65 0.06 16.95
C GLY A 274 -5.55 0.04 15.43
N SER A 275 -5.90 -1.07 14.79
CA SER A 275 -5.94 -1.17 13.33
C SER A 275 -6.98 -0.22 12.73
N ALA A 276 -8.20 -0.19 13.27
CA ALA A 276 -9.24 0.75 12.85
C ALA A 276 -8.81 2.21 13.10
N GLY A 277 -8.18 2.49 14.25
CA GLY A 277 -7.62 3.80 14.58
C GLY A 277 -6.54 4.25 13.59
N GLY A 278 -5.68 3.33 13.16
CA GLY A 278 -4.68 3.56 12.12
C GLY A 278 -5.31 3.94 10.78
N LEU A 279 -6.33 3.21 10.35
CA LEU A 279 -7.07 3.51 9.11
C LEU A 279 -7.77 4.87 9.19
N ILE A 280 -8.43 5.20 10.32
CA ILE A 280 -9.07 6.50 10.52
C ILE A 280 -8.03 7.63 10.50
N ALA A 281 -6.92 7.47 11.22
CA ALA A 281 -5.83 8.45 11.20
C ALA A 281 -5.25 8.61 9.79
N GLY A 282 -5.08 7.50 9.07
CA GLY A 282 -4.64 7.47 7.68
C GLY A 282 -5.59 8.25 6.76
N ASP A 283 -6.89 8.03 6.86
CA ASP A 283 -7.86 8.78 6.07
C ASP A 283 -7.81 10.29 6.37
N LEU A 284 -7.80 10.66 7.64
CA LEU A 284 -7.70 12.07 8.05
C LEU A 284 -6.41 12.75 7.56
N LEU A 285 -5.27 12.04 7.57
CA LEU A 285 -3.99 12.59 7.14
C LEU A 285 -3.87 12.64 5.61
N THR A 286 -4.31 11.60 4.93
CA THR A 286 -4.28 11.54 3.45
C THR A 286 -5.28 12.48 2.79
N ASN A 287 -6.31 12.92 3.50
CA ASN A 287 -7.21 13.98 3.04
C ASN A 287 -6.57 15.38 3.08
N ARG A 288 -5.44 15.56 3.75
CA ARG A 288 -4.77 16.86 3.89
C ARG A 288 -3.75 17.16 2.80
N GLN A 289 -3.23 16.13 2.14
CA GLN A 289 -2.28 16.24 1.04
C GLN A 289 -2.42 15.05 0.11
N PRO A 290 -2.20 15.24 -1.21
CA PRO A 290 -2.17 14.12 -2.15
C PRO A 290 -0.97 13.22 -1.87
N TYR A 291 -1.17 11.94 -2.12
CA TYR A 291 -0.12 10.92 -2.06
C TYR A 291 -0.03 10.20 -3.40
N THR A 292 1.19 9.90 -3.80
CA THR A 292 1.47 8.87 -4.81
C THR A 292 1.71 7.52 -4.15
N ARG A 293 1.75 6.44 -4.95
CA ARG A 293 2.16 5.12 -4.43
C ARG A 293 3.61 5.14 -3.94
N GLY A 294 4.50 5.91 -4.61
CA GLY A 294 5.88 6.07 -4.18
C GLY A 294 6.00 6.74 -2.83
N ASP A 295 5.16 7.74 -2.56
CA ASP A 295 5.12 8.43 -1.26
C ASP A 295 4.72 7.49 -0.13
N ALA A 296 3.80 6.55 -0.39
CA ALA A 296 3.42 5.53 0.60
C ALA A 296 4.61 4.63 0.98
N PHE A 297 5.47 4.25 0.03
CA PHE A 297 6.70 3.52 0.33
C PHE A 297 7.70 4.34 1.14
N ILE A 298 7.84 5.65 0.87
CA ILE A 298 8.67 6.54 1.70
C ILE A 298 8.13 6.64 3.11
N LEU A 299 6.80 6.77 3.24
CA LEU A 299 6.11 6.83 4.53
C LEU A 299 6.37 5.56 5.36
N GLU A 300 6.18 4.38 4.74
CA GLU A 300 6.42 3.08 5.35
C GLU A 300 7.88 2.93 5.78
N GLY A 301 8.83 3.21 4.87
CA GLY A 301 10.25 3.11 5.15
C GLY A 301 10.70 4.01 6.30
N ALA A 302 10.22 5.25 6.36
CA ALA A 302 10.52 6.17 7.45
C ALA A 302 9.90 5.73 8.78
N GLY A 303 8.70 5.18 8.77
CA GLY A 303 8.05 4.60 9.95
C GLY A 303 8.82 3.39 10.50
N LEU A 304 9.26 2.48 9.62
CA LEU A 304 10.07 1.33 9.98
C LEU A 304 11.46 1.73 10.52
N LEU A 305 12.14 2.67 9.87
CA LEU A 305 13.40 3.23 10.37
C LEU A 305 13.18 3.90 11.73
N GLY A 306 12.12 4.66 11.89
CA GLY A 306 11.74 5.27 13.16
C GLY A 306 11.56 4.24 14.27
N ALA A 307 11.02 3.05 13.97
CA ALA A 307 10.93 1.95 14.91
C ALA A 307 12.29 1.33 15.23
N TYR A 308 13.13 1.15 14.22
CA TYR A 308 14.37 0.38 14.30
C TYR A 308 15.53 1.16 14.95
N LEU A 309 15.73 2.43 14.58
CA LEU A 309 16.85 3.23 15.06
C LEU A 309 16.91 3.37 16.59
N PRO A 310 15.80 3.63 17.33
CA PRO A 310 15.83 3.68 18.78
C PRO A 310 16.18 2.34 19.43
N ILE A 311 15.80 1.21 18.82
CA ILE A 311 16.16 -0.12 19.31
C ILE A 311 17.70 -0.27 19.30
N ALA A 312 18.33 0.05 18.16
CA ALA A 312 19.79 -0.01 18.03
C ALA A 312 20.51 0.97 18.98
N ALA A 313 19.90 2.14 19.24
CA ALA A 313 20.45 3.09 20.19
C ALA A 313 20.36 2.58 21.63
N LEU A 314 19.25 1.97 22.05
CA LEU A 314 19.12 1.39 23.40
C LEU A 314 20.11 0.25 23.63
N ASP A 315 20.29 -0.60 22.63
CA ASP A 315 21.24 -1.72 22.68
C ASP A 315 22.69 -1.21 22.83
N LEU A 316 23.04 -0.12 22.15
CA LEU A 316 24.35 0.55 22.29
C LEU A 316 24.60 1.08 23.71
N PHE A 317 23.56 1.39 24.48
CA PHE A 317 23.65 1.88 25.86
C PHE A 317 23.36 0.81 26.92
N ASP A 318 23.38 -0.48 26.56
CA ASP A 318 23.14 -1.63 27.45
C ASP A 318 21.85 -1.53 28.27
N VAL A 319 20.75 -1.08 27.65
CA VAL A 319 19.45 -0.96 28.35
C VAL A 319 18.77 -2.32 28.35
N GLU A 320 18.62 -2.96 29.52
CA GLU A 320 18.06 -4.32 29.63
C GLU A 320 16.53 -4.43 29.66
N ALA A 321 15.81 -3.31 29.73
CA ALA A 321 14.35 -3.32 29.93
C ALA A 321 13.57 -3.58 28.65
N GLY A 322 13.05 -4.79 28.43
CA GLY A 322 12.27 -5.17 27.23
C GLY A 322 11.11 -4.26 26.90
N LYS A 323 10.34 -3.78 27.91
CA LYS A 323 9.28 -2.79 27.71
C LYS A 323 9.79 -1.44 27.18
N THR A 324 11.01 -1.06 27.52
CA THR A 324 11.64 0.17 27.01
C THR A 324 11.88 0.05 25.51
N TYR A 325 12.35 -1.08 25.01
CA TYR A 325 12.51 -1.34 23.57
C TYR A 325 11.19 -1.19 22.82
N THR A 326 10.13 -1.80 23.33
CA THR A 326 8.79 -1.67 22.74
C THR A 326 8.31 -0.20 22.74
N ALA A 327 8.42 0.49 23.85
CA ALA A 327 7.95 1.87 23.98
C ALA A 327 8.70 2.84 23.05
N VAL A 328 10.03 2.73 22.95
CA VAL A 328 10.81 3.61 22.07
C VAL A 328 10.63 3.27 20.60
N SER A 329 10.47 1.98 20.26
CA SER A 329 10.13 1.56 18.90
C SER A 329 8.80 2.14 18.44
N MET A 330 7.77 2.07 19.29
CA MET A 330 6.46 2.68 19.03
C MET A 330 6.56 4.19 18.86
N ALA A 331 7.22 4.87 19.80
CA ALA A 331 7.39 6.33 19.73
C ALA A 331 8.21 6.73 18.49
N GLY A 332 9.26 6.01 18.18
CA GLY A 332 10.10 6.22 17.02
C GLY A 332 9.35 5.99 15.70
N SER A 333 8.51 4.94 15.62
CA SER A 333 7.70 4.70 14.41
C SER A 333 6.70 5.83 14.15
N VAL A 334 6.03 6.32 15.21
CA VAL A 334 5.12 7.48 15.10
C VAL A 334 5.89 8.73 14.67
N ALA A 335 7.07 8.97 15.23
CA ALA A 335 7.92 10.10 14.84
C ALA A 335 8.39 9.98 13.38
N GLY A 336 8.78 8.77 12.93
CA GLY A 336 9.16 8.49 11.55
C GLY A 336 8.02 8.74 10.56
N LEU A 337 6.80 8.26 10.87
CA LEU A 337 5.61 8.54 10.08
C LEU A 337 5.29 10.03 10.02
N ALA A 338 5.36 10.74 11.17
CA ALA A 338 5.10 12.17 11.23
C ALA A 338 6.13 12.96 10.42
N LEU A 339 7.41 12.61 10.51
CA LEU A 339 8.49 13.22 9.72
C LEU A 339 8.25 12.99 8.22
N ALA A 340 7.90 11.76 7.83
CA ALA A 340 7.62 11.46 6.43
C ALA A 340 6.44 12.26 5.92
N HIS A 341 5.31 12.25 6.62
CA HIS A 341 4.11 12.99 6.26
C HIS A 341 4.37 14.50 6.11
N GLN A 342 5.12 15.11 7.05
CA GLN A 342 5.29 16.56 7.10
C GLN A 342 6.42 17.07 6.19
N SER A 343 7.46 16.28 5.96
CA SER A 343 8.71 16.77 5.36
C SER A 343 9.21 15.93 4.19
N LEU A 344 9.11 14.59 4.24
CA LEU A 344 9.73 13.77 3.21
C LEU A 344 8.87 13.65 1.95
N VAL A 345 7.54 13.54 2.10
CA VAL A 345 6.63 13.37 0.95
C VAL A 345 5.84 14.62 0.60
N ARG A 346 5.80 15.61 1.51
CA ARG A 346 5.05 16.84 1.28
C ARG A 346 5.60 17.66 0.11
N GLY A 347 4.76 17.89 -0.91
CA GLY A 347 5.15 18.64 -2.10
C GLY A 347 6.09 17.87 -3.02
N LYS A 348 6.09 16.54 -2.92
CA LYS A 348 6.86 15.63 -3.78
C LYS A 348 5.95 14.53 -4.30
N ASP A 349 6.24 14.08 -5.51
CA ASP A 349 5.50 13.03 -6.20
C ASP A 349 6.48 11.91 -6.58
N PHE A 350 6.81 11.03 -5.64
CA PHE A 350 7.63 9.85 -5.93
C PHE A 350 6.86 8.86 -6.79
N SER A 351 7.47 8.35 -7.85
CA SER A 351 6.91 7.19 -8.55
C SER A 351 6.98 5.94 -7.68
N THR A 352 6.15 4.94 -7.98
CA THR A 352 6.19 3.63 -7.33
C THR A 352 7.60 3.02 -7.35
N GLY A 353 8.29 3.09 -8.51
CA GLY A 353 9.65 2.57 -8.65
C GLY A 353 10.66 3.28 -7.76
N GLU A 354 10.58 4.60 -7.63
CA GLU A 354 11.47 5.37 -6.75
C GLU A 354 11.23 5.07 -5.29
N GLY A 355 9.96 4.97 -4.86
CA GLY A 355 9.63 4.55 -3.50
C GLY A 355 10.19 3.17 -3.16
N ILE A 356 10.01 2.18 -4.04
CA ILE A 356 10.59 0.84 -3.90
C ILE A 356 12.12 0.90 -3.84
N LEU A 357 12.76 1.70 -4.69
CA LEU A 357 14.22 1.83 -4.69
C LEU A 357 14.75 2.46 -3.39
N VAL A 358 14.00 3.38 -2.78
CA VAL A 358 14.37 3.92 -1.45
C VAL A 358 14.27 2.83 -0.38
N GLN A 359 13.21 2.02 -0.37
CA GLN A 359 13.13 0.88 0.55
C GLN A 359 14.24 -0.15 0.32
N LEU A 360 14.51 -0.52 -0.94
CA LEU A 360 15.61 -1.42 -1.28
C LEU A 360 16.97 -0.83 -0.87
N GLY A 361 17.16 0.48 -1.01
CA GLY A 361 18.36 1.19 -0.53
C GLY A 361 18.49 1.09 0.99
N THR A 362 17.38 1.19 1.72
CA THR A 362 17.36 1.01 3.18
C THR A 362 17.79 -0.40 3.57
N VAL A 363 17.18 -1.41 2.95
CA VAL A 363 17.53 -2.83 3.20
C VAL A 363 18.97 -3.13 2.77
N GLY A 364 19.37 -2.66 1.58
CA GLY A 364 20.74 -2.83 1.08
C GLY A 364 21.78 -2.17 1.99
N GLY A 365 21.49 -0.97 2.48
CA GLY A 365 22.31 -0.28 3.45
C GLY A 365 22.42 -1.05 4.77
N ALA A 366 21.31 -1.58 5.29
CA ALA A 366 21.30 -2.44 6.48
C ALA A 366 22.20 -3.67 6.31
N LEU A 367 22.08 -4.36 5.17
CA LEU A 367 22.91 -5.53 4.85
C LEU A 367 24.39 -5.18 4.74
N VAL A 368 24.74 -4.03 4.13
CA VAL A 368 26.13 -3.55 4.07
C VAL A 368 26.66 -3.27 5.46
N GLY A 369 25.88 -2.56 6.30
CA GLY A 369 26.25 -2.29 7.69
C GLY A 369 26.46 -3.58 8.50
N ALA A 370 25.54 -4.51 8.41
CA ALA A 370 25.63 -5.83 9.02
C ALA A 370 26.86 -6.62 8.51
N GLY A 371 27.14 -6.59 7.21
CA GLY A 371 28.30 -7.23 6.60
C GLY A 371 29.62 -6.65 7.10
N ILE A 372 29.70 -5.33 7.27
CA ILE A 372 30.88 -4.66 7.84
C ILE A 372 31.06 -5.10 9.31
N ALA A 373 30.00 -5.12 10.11
CA ALA A 373 30.05 -5.60 11.50
C ALA A 373 30.55 -7.04 11.57
N TYR A 374 30.05 -7.91 10.70
CA TYR A 374 30.47 -9.30 10.62
C TYR A 374 31.98 -9.46 10.33
N LEU A 375 32.52 -8.61 9.43
CA LEU A 375 33.95 -8.63 9.10
C LEU A 375 34.83 -8.05 10.21
N LEU A 376 34.32 -7.14 11.02
CA LEU A 376 35.06 -6.50 12.12
C LEU A 376 34.94 -7.27 13.43
N SER A 377 33.94 -8.11 13.60
CA SER A 377 33.74 -8.94 14.78
C SER A 377 34.79 -10.06 14.82
N SER A 378 35.55 -10.10 15.89
CA SER A 378 36.61 -11.13 16.10
C SER A 378 36.06 -12.44 16.65
N ASP A 379 34.85 -12.42 17.27
CA ASP A 379 34.18 -13.57 17.85
C ASP A 379 32.71 -13.60 17.47
N ARG A 380 32.08 -14.77 17.60
CA ARG A 380 30.66 -14.96 17.23
C ARG A 380 29.73 -14.04 18.03
N GLY A 381 29.38 -12.90 17.44
CA GLY A 381 28.18 -12.16 17.84
C GLY A 381 28.40 -11.06 18.86
N ASP A 382 29.11 -10.01 18.50
CA ASP A 382 28.82 -8.69 19.09
C ASP A 382 27.48 -8.19 18.53
N GLU A 383 26.37 -8.57 19.21
CA GLU A 383 24.99 -8.24 18.79
C GLU A 383 24.83 -6.74 18.65
N THR A 384 25.41 -5.97 19.56
CA THR A 384 25.37 -4.51 19.58
C THR A 384 26.07 -3.90 18.36
N LEU A 385 27.26 -4.42 18.00
CA LEU A 385 27.96 -3.98 16.80
C LEU A 385 27.14 -4.27 15.53
N PHE A 386 26.52 -5.46 15.49
CA PHE A 386 25.70 -5.89 14.35
C PHE A 386 24.44 -5.02 14.19
N LEU A 387 23.71 -4.80 15.28
CA LEU A 387 22.49 -4.02 15.31
C LEU A 387 22.76 -2.55 14.98
N THR A 388 23.77 -1.96 15.62
CA THR A 388 24.13 -0.55 15.41
C THR A 388 24.64 -0.30 13.99
N SER A 389 25.54 -1.17 13.48
CA SER A 389 26.08 -1.02 12.14
C SER A 389 24.99 -1.20 11.06
N SER A 390 24.06 -2.16 11.24
CA SER A 390 22.95 -2.34 10.32
C SER A 390 21.96 -1.16 10.37
N ALA A 391 21.73 -0.57 11.54
CA ALA A 391 20.89 0.62 11.70
C ALA A 391 21.49 1.86 11.02
N ILE A 392 22.78 2.10 11.21
CA ILE A 392 23.53 3.17 10.52
C ILE A 392 23.50 2.93 9.00
N GLY A 393 23.75 1.70 8.57
CA GLY A 393 23.66 1.32 7.16
C GLY A 393 22.27 1.54 6.56
N ALA A 394 21.22 1.13 7.28
CA ALA A 394 19.83 1.35 6.89
C ALA A 394 19.50 2.84 6.70
N LEU A 395 19.85 3.65 7.68
CA LEU A 395 19.68 5.11 7.63
C LEU A 395 20.47 5.74 6.47
N GLY A 396 21.73 5.32 6.29
CA GLY A 396 22.59 5.78 5.20
C GLY A 396 22.04 5.39 3.83
N GLY A 397 21.57 4.16 3.67
CA GLY A 397 20.94 3.66 2.45
C GLY A 397 19.64 4.39 2.11
N PHE A 398 18.77 4.62 3.12
CA PHE A 398 17.58 5.44 2.97
C PHE A 398 17.94 6.87 2.55
N ALA A 399 18.80 7.54 3.29
CA ALA A 399 19.17 8.93 3.03
C ALA A 399 19.81 9.11 1.64
N PHE A 400 20.70 8.20 1.24
CA PHE A 400 21.34 8.23 -0.06
C PHE A 400 20.32 8.09 -1.20
N THR A 401 19.51 7.03 -1.17
CA THR A 401 18.53 6.76 -2.24
C THR A 401 17.42 7.81 -2.26
N TYR A 402 16.91 8.22 -1.10
CA TYR A 402 15.96 9.33 -0.99
C TYR A 402 16.53 10.62 -1.58
N GLY A 403 17.76 10.97 -1.25
CA GLY A 403 18.45 12.17 -1.78
C GLY A 403 18.61 12.16 -3.30
N GLN A 404 18.77 10.98 -3.91
CA GLN A 404 18.84 10.83 -5.37
C GLN A 404 17.50 11.13 -6.06
N PHE A 405 16.39 10.76 -5.44
CA PHE A 405 15.07 10.86 -6.06
C PHE A 405 14.26 12.08 -5.62
N SER A 406 14.47 12.61 -4.40
CA SER A 406 13.70 13.72 -3.86
C SER A 406 13.73 14.97 -4.72
N LYS A 407 14.92 15.34 -5.26
CA LYS A 407 15.06 16.49 -6.16
C LYS A 407 14.31 16.32 -7.48
N LYS A 408 14.21 15.08 -7.97
CA LYS A 408 13.44 14.77 -9.19
C LYS A 408 11.95 14.78 -8.92
N ALA A 409 11.54 14.37 -7.72
CA ALA A 409 10.14 14.38 -7.30
C ALA A 409 9.59 15.82 -7.18
N GLU A 410 10.41 16.80 -6.74
CA GLU A 410 10.04 18.22 -6.70
C GLU A 410 9.87 18.85 -8.09
N ILE A 411 10.61 18.39 -9.10
CA ILE A 411 10.62 18.94 -10.46
C ILE A 411 9.49 18.31 -11.33
N ARG A 412 8.75 17.36 -10.79
CA ARG A 412 7.83 16.50 -11.55
C ARG A 412 6.53 17.13 -12.03
N GLU A 413 6.37 18.43 -11.95
CA GLU A 413 5.39 19.09 -12.83
C GLU A 413 5.68 18.86 -14.33
N ALA A 414 6.85 18.30 -14.68
CA ALA A 414 7.24 17.94 -16.04
C ALA A 414 8.21 16.73 -16.12
N GLY A 415 7.70 15.54 -16.03
CA GLY A 415 8.26 14.35 -16.71
C GLY A 415 9.47 13.61 -16.12
N SER A 416 9.29 12.40 -15.69
CA SER A 416 10.05 11.16 -15.98
C SER A 416 9.53 10.01 -15.13
N SER A 417 9.37 8.82 -15.68
CA SER A 417 8.89 7.65 -14.94
C SER A 417 9.87 6.47 -15.02
N TRP A 418 10.10 5.84 -13.85
CA TRP A 418 10.70 4.52 -13.79
C TRP A 418 9.58 3.49 -13.80
N ASN A 419 9.68 2.48 -14.67
CA ASN A 419 8.80 1.32 -14.62
C ASN A 419 9.58 0.12 -14.10
N LEU A 420 9.21 -0.32 -12.90
CA LEU A 420 9.72 -1.54 -12.30
C LEU A 420 8.67 -2.65 -12.51
N ASN A 421 8.99 -3.62 -13.34
CA ASN A 421 8.13 -4.78 -13.56
C ASN A 421 8.76 -5.99 -12.87
N LEU A 422 8.07 -6.49 -11.83
CA LEU A 422 8.37 -7.76 -11.19
C LEU A 422 7.59 -8.87 -11.89
N PHE A 423 8.30 -9.84 -12.42
CA PHE A 423 7.71 -11.02 -13.04
C PHE A 423 7.94 -12.25 -12.14
N PRO A 424 6.97 -12.60 -11.24
CA PRO A 424 7.13 -13.74 -10.34
C PRO A 424 7.42 -15.07 -11.07
N ALA A 425 6.93 -15.20 -12.31
CA ALA A 425 7.21 -16.35 -13.16
C ALA A 425 8.70 -16.51 -13.48
N GLY A 426 9.50 -15.44 -13.46
CA GLY A 426 10.95 -15.49 -13.66
C GLY A 426 11.70 -16.26 -12.57
N LEU A 427 11.18 -16.24 -11.31
CA LEU A 427 11.72 -17.03 -10.19
C LEU A 427 11.53 -18.54 -10.42
N LEU A 428 10.37 -18.92 -10.92
CA LEU A 428 10.04 -20.32 -11.16
C LEU A 428 10.85 -20.88 -12.35
N THR A 429 11.06 -20.07 -13.40
CA THR A 429 11.80 -20.49 -14.59
C THR A 429 13.31 -20.59 -14.37
N SER A 430 13.90 -19.75 -13.50
CA SER A 430 15.32 -19.82 -13.17
C SER A 430 15.71 -21.04 -12.35
N SER A 431 14.77 -21.58 -11.54
CA SER A 431 14.99 -22.75 -10.67
C SER A 431 14.90 -24.09 -11.40
N PHE A 432 14.26 -24.15 -12.57
CA PHE A 432 14.01 -25.39 -13.31
C PHE A 432 14.79 -25.52 -14.64
N ALA A 433 15.57 -24.51 -15.03
CA ALA A 433 16.30 -24.53 -16.30
C ALA A 433 17.59 -25.36 -16.24
N LYS A 434 17.47 -26.69 -16.35
CA LYS A 434 18.53 -27.54 -16.90
C LYS A 434 18.24 -27.72 -18.39
N ARG A 435 18.89 -26.87 -19.22
CA ARG A 435 19.04 -26.87 -20.69
C ARG A 435 17.92 -26.26 -21.54
N PRO A 436 18.31 -25.49 -22.55
CA PRO A 436 17.43 -24.63 -23.31
C PRO A 436 17.03 -25.25 -24.65
N SER A 437 15.77 -25.33 -24.90
CA SER A 437 15.24 -25.25 -26.25
C SER A 437 13.85 -24.64 -26.18
N GLY A 438 13.74 -23.36 -26.48
CA GLY A 438 12.45 -22.75 -26.62
C GLY A 438 12.30 -21.36 -26.02
N TRP A 439 11.36 -20.62 -26.49
CA TRP A 439 11.04 -19.22 -26.25
C TRP A 439 10.80 -18.78 -24.78
N LEU A 440 10.64 -19.70 -23.84
CA LEU A 440 10.36 -19.46 -22.43
C LEU A 440 11.59 -19.10 -21.57
N SER A 441 12.80 -19.17 -22.13
CA SER A 441 14.05 -19.04 -21.37
C SER A 441 14.51 -17.61 -21.09
N ARG A 442 13.71 -16.57 -21.34
CA ARG A 442 14.13 -15.15 -21.22
C ARG A 442 13.10 -14.22 -20.58
N VAL A 443 12.31 -14.70 -19.65
CA VAL A 443 11.49 -13.76 -18.83
C VAL A 443 12.36 -13.31 -17.66
N PRO A 444 12.82 -12.07 -17.61
CA PRO A 444 13.60 -11.59 -16.47
C PRO A 444 12.71 -11.53 -15.23
N PHE A 445 13.23 -11.97 -14.09
CA PHE A 445 12.57 -11.82 -12.78
C PHE A 445 12.29 -10.36 -12.44
N LEU A 446 13.24 -9.50 -12.76
CA LEU A 446 13.18 -8.06 -12.53
C LEU A 446 13.54 -7.36 -13.84
N SER A 447 12.64 -6.54 -14.36
CA SER A 447 12.92 -5.62 -15.45
C SER A 447 12.84 -4.20 -14.92
N VAL A 448 13.96 -3.49 -14.99
CA VAL A 448 14.03 -2.05 -14.68
C VAL A 448 14.14 -1.34 -16.02
N GLN A 449 13.09 -0.64 -16.42
CA GLN A 449 13.12 0.23 -17.59
C GLN A 449 13.18 1.68 -17.12
N TYR A 450 14.28 2.32 -17.41
CA TYR A 450 14.42 3.76 -17.30
C TYR A 450 14.15 4.38 -18.67
N ARG A 451 13.14 5.21 -18.76
CA ARG A 451 12.92 6.07 -19.91
C ARG A 451 13.40 7.47 -19.53
N PHE A 452 14.40 7.92 -20.26
CA PHE A 452 14.93 9.27 -20.15
C PHE A 452 13.96 10.29 -20.71
#